data_c5f1209dc158dceacb03e64726144d34
#
_entry.id   c5f1209dc158dceacb03e64726144d34
#
_cell.length_a   1.000
_cell.length_b   1.000
_cell.length_c   1.000
_cell.angle_alpha   90.00
_cell.angle_beta   90.00
_cell.angle_gamma   90.00
#
_symmetry.space_group_name_H-M   'P 1'
#
loop_
_entity.id
_entity.type
_entity.pdbx_description
1 polymer ?
#
loop_
_entity_poly.entity_id
_entity_poly.type
_entity_poly.pdbx_seq_one_letter_code
_entity_poly.pdbx_strand_id
1 'polypeptide(L)'
;MKYTNASIKKFAQYVKNNNKKIILFGSGAVCKTFIPYILDQYGISEHVLLVIDNNPAKQGLTIRFNKKVVRVCCIDVLERCKEDYCIVITNGDFYSVMDQLDRIKECKDKVCFIAAVIQLDREYDKKLNFVYHDFQSPQIPK
;
A
#
# COMPACT_ATOMS: atom_id res chain seq x y z
N MET A 1 2.48 -13.63 7.59
CA MET A 1 1.76 -12.40 7.24
C MET A 1 0.34 -12.73 6.81
N LYS A 2 -0.58 -11.88 7.14
CA LYS A 2 -1.99 -12.05 6.80
C LYS A 2 -2.34 -11.25 5.56
N TYR A 3 -2.51 -11.91 4.43
CA TYR A 3 -2.88 -11.25 3.18
C TYR A 3 -4.38 -11.17 3.05
N THR A 4 -4.87 -10.02 2.64
CA THR A 4 -6.30 -9.78 2.51
C THR A 4 -6.58 -8.80 1.38
N ASN A 5 -7.84 -8.67 1.07
CA ASN A 5 -8.36 -7.80 0.04
C ASN A 5 -9.60 -7.11 0.61
N ALA A 6 -9.75 -5.84 0.33
CA ALA A 6 -10.88 -5.07 0.86
C ALA A 6 -11.19 -3.90 -0.07
N SER A 7 -12.42 -3.42 -0.03
CA SER A 7 -12.74 -2.16 -0.68
C SER A 7 -11.98 -1.03 0.02
N ILE A 8 -11.80 0.09 -0.69
CA ILE A 8 -11.15 1.25 -0.09
C ILE A 8 -11.88 1.73 1.15
N LYS A 9 -13.20 1.67 1.16
CA LYS A 9 -14.00 2.06 2.31
C LYS A 9 -13.70 1.20 3.54
N LYS A 10 -13.65 -0.11 3.36
CA LYS A 10 -13.34 -1.05 4.45
C LYS A 10 -11.90 -0.90 4.93
N PHE A 11 -10.98 -0.68 4.00
CA PHE A 11 -9.59 -0.43 4.33
C PHE A 11 -9.45 0.82 5.20
N ALA A 12 -10.11 1.91 4.80
CA ALA A 12 -10.05 3.16 5.56
C ALA A 12 -10.64 2.99 6.96
N GLN A 13 -11.73 2.25 7.09
CA GLN A 13 -12.33 1.93 8.39
C GLN A 13 -11.35 1.13 9.27
N TYR A 14 -10.70 0.15 8.68
CA TYR A 14 -9.72 -0.67 9.39
C TYR A 14 -8.57 0.20 9.93
N VAL A 15 -8.03 1.06 9.10
CA VAL A 15 -6.92 1.94 9.48
C VAL A 15 -7.34 2.85 10.64
N LYS A 16 -8.48 3.49 10.52
CA LYS A 16 -8.97 4.42 11.53
C LYS A 16 -9.34 3.72 12.84
N ASN A 17 -10.08 2.63 12.75
CA ASN A 17 -10.57 1.92 13.93
C ASN A 17 -9.45 1.27 14.73
N ASN A 18 -8.36 0.90 14.07
CA ASN A 18 -7.23 0.24 14.73
C ASN A 18 -6.02 1.15 14.86
N ASN A 19 -6.14 2.41 14.47
CA ASN A 19 -5.07 3.41 14.50
C ASN A 19 -3.77 2.88 13.88
N LYS A 20 -3.88 2.26 12.72
CA LYS A 20 -2.74 1.70 12.01
C LYS A 20 -2.00 2.77 11.21
N LYS A 21 -0.69 2.64 11.12
CA LYS A 21 0.10 3.33 10.11
C LYS A 21 0.01 2.54 8.81
N ILE A 22 0.23 3.21 7.70
CA ILE A 22 0.19 2.60 6.37
C ILE A 22 1.60 2.61 5.79
N ILE A 23 2.07 1.46 5.37
CA ILE A 23 3.29 1.32 4.58
C ILE A 23 2.87 0.86 3.20
N LEU A 24 3.20 1.65 2.18
CA LEU A 24 2.89 1.32 0.79
C LEU A 24 4.10 0.62 0.19
N PHE A 25 3.88 -0.44 -0.57
CA PHE A 25 4.95 -1.14 -1.24
C PHE A 25 4.81 -0.97 -2.75
N GLY A 26 5.68 -0.16 -3.33
CA GLY A 26 5.69 0.24 -4.73
C GLY A 26 5.57 1.73 -4.88
N SER A 27 6.54 2.37 -5.52
CA SER A 27 6.57 3.82 -5.72
C SER A 27 6.37 4.23 -7.18
N GLY A 28 5.67 3.40 -7.95
CA GLY A 28 5.38 3.67 -9.36
C GLY A 28 4.30 4.74 -9.55
N ALA A 29 3.82 4.86 -10.79
CA ALA A 29 2.86 5.90 -11.16
C ALA A 29 1.59 5.85 -10.31
N VAL A 30 1.07 4.66 -10.01
CA VAL A 30 -0.13 4.49 -9.18
C VAL A 30 0.08 5.11 -7.80
N CYS A 31 1.20 4.80 -7.16
CA CYS A 31 1.51 5.30 -5.82
C CYS A 31 1.70 6.81 -5.80
N LYS A 32 2.28 7.38 -6.86
CA LYS A 32 2.57 8.82 -6.94
C LYS A 32 1.36 9.68 -7.25
N THR A 33 0.40 9.13 -8.00
CA THR A 33 -0.72 9.91 -8.52
C THR A 33 -2.04 9.53 -7.91
N PHE A 34 -2.44 8.28 -8.07
CA PHE A 34 -3.76 7.81 -7.65
C PHE A 34 -3.86 7.61 -6.14
N ILE A 35 -2.88 6.95 -5.55
CA ILE A 35 -2.95 6.60 -4.13
C ILE A 35 -3.03 7.84 -3.23
N PRO A 36 -2.22 8.90 -3.43
CA PRO A 36 -2.38 10.11 -2.63
C PRO A 36 -3.78 10.70 -2.70
N TYR A 37 -4.36 10.72 -3.90
CA TYR A 37 -5.71 11.24 -4.10
C TYR A 37 -6.74 10.44 -3.33
N ILE A 38 -6.72 9.10 -3.47
CA ILE A 38 -7.76 8.26 -2.88
C ILE A 38 -7.63 8.20 -1.34
N LEU A 39 -6.42 8.17 -0.82
CA LEU A 39 -6.22 8.18 0.64
C LEU A 39 -6.71 9.49 1.24
N ASP A 40 -6.53 10.59 0.53
CA ASP A 40 -7.03 11.89 0.96
C ASP A 40 -8.56 11.92 0.98
N GLN A 41 -9.20 11.37 -0.06
CA GLN A 41 -10.66 11.29 -0.14
C GLN A 41 -11.26 10.54 1.06
N TYR A 42 -10.57 9.54 1.56
CA TYR A 42 -11.03 8.73 2.69
C TYR A 42 -10.42 9.16 4.03
N GLY A 43 -9.70 10.26 4.03
CA GLY A 43 -9.23 10.89 5.28
C GLY A 43 -8.15 10.11 6.01
N ILE A 44 -7.31 9.35 5.29
CA ILE A 44 -6.27 8.53 5.89
C ILE A 44 -4.85 8.85 5.39
N SER A 45 -4.67 9.98 4.69
CA SER A 45 -3.34 10.39 4.22
C SER A 45 -2.32 10.53 5.36
N GLU A 46 -2.75 11.01 6.51
CA GLU A 46 -1.87 11.23 7.66
C GLU A 46 -1.35 9.93 8.26
N HIS A 47 -2.00 8.82 7.97
CA HIS A 47 -1.59 7.51 8.45
C HIS A 47 -0.42 6.93 7.65
N VAL A 48 -0.11 7.48 6.48
CA VAL A 48 1.01 6.98 5.66
C VAL A 48 2.32 7.26 6.36
N LEU A 49 3.08 6.21 6.61
CA LEU A 49 4.36 6.29 7.32
C LEU A 49 5.52 6.41 6.34
N LEU A 50 5.57 5.54 5.35
CA LEU A 50 6.62 5.51 4.34
C LEU A 50 6.18 4.64 3.16
N VAL A 51 6.99 4.69 2.11
CA VAL A 51 6.82 3.87 0.92
C VAL A 51 8.06 3.00 0.77
N ILE A 52 7.89 1.75 0.38
CA ILE A 52 9.00 0.84 0.09
C ILE A 52 9.09 0.63 -1.40
N ASP A 53 10.30 0.60 -1.93
CA ASP A 53 10.55 0.22 -3.31
C ASP A 53 11.87 -0.54 -3.39
N ASN A 54 11.87 -1.64 -4.15
CA ASN A 54 13.07 -2.45 -4.35
C ASN A 54 14.07 -1.80 -5.30
N ASN A 55 13.64 -0.83 -6.09
CA ASN A 55 14.50 -0.15 -7.05
C ASN A 55 15.40 0.87 -6.33
N PRO A 56 16.73 0.65 -6.28
CA PRO A 56 17.62 1.58 -5.59
C PRO A 56 17.56 3.01 -6.11
N ALA A 57 17.23 3.18 -7.40
CA ALA A 57 17.12 4.52 -7.99
C ALA A 57 15.97 5.33 -7.43
N LYS A 58 14.97 4.68 -6.82
CA LYS A 58 13.81 5.34 -6.23
C LYS A 58 13.94 5.57 -4.73
N GLN A 59 14.82 4.85 -4.09
CA GLN A 59 15.04 4.99 -2.66
C GLN A 59 15.65 6.37 -2.36
N GLY A 60 15.14 7.00 -1.31
CA GLY A 60 15.53 8.36 -0.93
C GLY A 60 14.68 9.45 -1.55
N LEU A 61 13.91 9.15 -2.58
CA LEU A 61 12.93 10.08 -3.14
C LEU A 61 11.77 10.26 -2.15
N THR A 62 10.95 11.28 -2.37
CA THR A 62 9.80 11.56 -1.52
C THR A 62 8.52 11.58 -2.33
N ILE A 63 7.41 11.27 -1.67
CA ILE A 63 6.08 11.33 -2.26
C ILE A 63 5.19 12.11 -1.29
N ARG A 64 4.38 13.00 -1.84
CA ARG A 64 3.47 13.82 -1.04
C ARG A 64 2.10 13.14 -0.92
N PHE A 65 1.63 13.01 0.31
CA PHE A 65 0.28 12.55 0.63
C PHE A 65 -0.43 13.67 1.37
N ASN A 66 -1.20 14.47 0.65
CA ASN A 66 -1.81 15.69 1.13
C ASN A 66 -0.73 16.66 1.67
N LYS A 67 -0.73 16.98 2.94
CA LYS A 67 0.27 17.85 3.55
C LYS A 67 1.52 17.11 4.03
N LYS A 68 1.48 15.79 4.02
CA LYS A 68 2.56 14.95 4.53
C LYS A 68 3.46 14.51 3.39
N VAL A 69 4.77 14.63 3.60
CA VAL A 69 5.77 14.14 2.67
C VAL A 69 6.45 12.93 3.29
N VAL A 70 6.46 11.82 2.59
CA VAL A 70 7.05 10.58 3.08
C VAL A 70 8.19 10.15 2.17
N ARG A 71 9.12 9.38 2.75
CA ARG A 71 10.31 8.91 2.04
C ARG A 71 10.06 7.53 1.44
N VAL A 72 10.66 7.28 0.28
CA VAL A 72 10.77 5.95 -0.31
C VAL A 72 12.00 5.28 0.28
N CYS A 73 11.80 4.10 0.84
CA CYS A 73 12.81 3.37 1.61
C CYS A 73 13.09 1.99 1.01
N CYS A 74 14.20 1.41 1.43
CA CYS A 74 14.51 0.00 1.19
C CYS A 74 13.65 -0.87 2.12
N ILE A 75 13.40 -2.11 1.71
CA ILE A 75 12.61 -3.07 2.49
C ILE A 75 13.21 -3.35 3.89
N ASP A 76 14.50 -3.15 4.06
CA ASP A 76 15.20 -3.36 5.34
C ASP A 76 14.59 -2.53 6.49
N VAL A 77 13.90 -1.44 6.15
CA VAL A 77 13.27 -0.59 7.16
C VAL A 77 12.26 -1.36 8.02
N LEU A 78 11.67 -2.42 7.47
CA LEU A 78 10.67 -3.23 8.17
C LEU A 78 11.27 -3.99 9.36
N GLU A 79 12.55 -4.27 9.34
CA GLU A 79 13.24 -4.93 10.44
C GLU A 79 13.40 -4.04 11.66
N ARG A 80 13.28 -2.73 11.47
CA ARG A 80 13.49 -1.71 12.50
C ARG A 80 12.25 -0.92 12.87
N CYS A 81 11.17 -1.08 12.11
CA CYS A 81 9.96 -0.30 12.32
C CYS A 81 9.24 -0.76 13.59
N LYS A 82 9.06 0.15 14.53
CA LYS A 82 8.37 -0.11 15.80
C LYS A 82 6.92 0.35 15.81
N GLU A 83 6.48 1.00 14.73
CA GLU A 83 5.11 1.47 14.62
C GLU A 83 4.15 0.30 14.39
N ASP A 84 2.90 0.50 14.76
CA ASP A 84 1.85 -0.46 14.44
C ASP A 84 1.31 -0.18 13.05
N TYR A 85 1.72 -0.99 12.09
CA TYR A 85 1.44 -0.72 10.67
C TYR A 85 0.73 -1.88 9.99
N CYS A 86 0.06 -1.55 8.90
CA CYS A 86 -0.35 -2.50 7.88
C CYS A 86 0.39 -2.16 6.58
N ILE A 87 0.46 -3.11 5.67
CA ILE A 87 1.12 -2.93 4.38
C ILE A 87 0.07 -2.95 3.28
N VAL A 88 0.25 -2.09 2.28
CA VAL A 88 -0.56 -2.11 1.06
C VAL A 88 0.37 -2.27 -0.11
N ILE A 89 0.20 -3.35 -0.87
CA ILE A 89 0.98 -3.59 -2.08
C ILE A 89 0.31 -2.85 -3.23
N THR A 90 1.02 -1.88 -3.78
CA THR A 90 0.57 -1.09 -4.94
C THR A 90 1.28 -1.47 -6.22
N ASN A 91 2.18 -2.43 -6.13
CA ASN A 91 2.99 -2.92 -7.23
C ASN A 91 2.23 -4.02 -7.98
N GLY A 92 2.32 -4.04 -9.31
CA GLY A 92 1.68 -5.07 -10.12
C GLY A 92 2.26 -6.47 -9.91
N ASP A 93 3.54 -6.56 -9.57
CA ASP A 93 4.21 -7.84 -9.26
C ASP A 93 4.07 -8.17 -7.79
N PHE A 94 2.85 -8.31 -7.33
CA PHE A 94 2.59 -8.48 -5.91
C PHE A 94 2.98 -9.87 -5.38
N TYR A 95 3.03 -10.90 -6.21
CA TYR A 95 3.48 -12.22 -5.78
C TYR A 95 4.95 -12.18 -5.33
N SER A 96 5.79 -11.50 -6.08
CA SER A 96 7.20 -11.32 -5.75
C SER A 96 7.37 -10.55 -4.44
N VAL A 97 6.57 -9.53 -4.23
CA VAL A 97 6.57 -8.74 -3.00
C VAL A 97 6.10 -9.58 -1.81
N MET A 98 5.06 -10.39 -1.99
CA MET A 98 4.58 -11.30 -0.96
C MET A 98 5.68 -12.26 -0.51
N ASP A 99 6.42 -12.83 -1.47
CA ASP A 99 7.53 -13.72 -1.15
C ASP A 99 8.60 -13.02 -0.32
N GLN A 100 8.92 -11.77 -0.64
CA GLN A 100 9.88 -11.00 0.13
C GLN A 100 9.38 -10.74 1.55
N LEU A 101 8.13 -10.33 1.70
CA LEU A 101 7.55 -10.02 2.99
C LEU A 101 7.47 -11.25 3.89
N ASP A 102 7.20 -12.41 3.32
CA ASP A 102 7.12 -13.66 4.09
C ASP A 102 8.45 -14.07 4.70
N ARG A 103 9.57 -13.55 4.19
CA ARG A 103 10.91 -13.82 4.72
C ARG A 103 11.31 -12.89 5.85
N ILE A 104 10.51 -11.87 6.13
CA ILE A 104 10.79 -10.90 7.19
C ILE A 104 9.98 -11.28 8.43
N LYS A 105 10.69 -11.76 9.44
CA LYS A 105 10.01 -12.28 10.64
C LYS A 105 9.24 -11.18 11.38
N GLU A 106 9.70 -9.94 11.32
CA GLU A 106 9.03 -8.79 11.94
C GLU A 106 7.65 -8.51 11.34
N CYS A 107 7.41 -9.01 10.12
CA CYS A 107 6.14 -8.83 9.43
C CYS A 107 5.16 -9.99 9.66
N LYS A 108 5.56 -11.00 10.39
CA LYS A 108 4.80 -12.26 10.50
C LYS A 108 3.33 -12.06 10.88
N ASP A 109 3.06 -11.18 11.83
CA ASP A 109 1.71 -10.95 12.35
C ASP A 109 1.03 -9.72 11.74
N LYS A 110 1.64 -9.11 10.73
CA LYS A 110 1.10 -7.92 10.10
C LYS A 110 0.07 -8.27 9.05
N VAL A 111 -0.86 -7.35 8.83
CA VAL A 111 -1.88 -7.47 7.78
C VAL A 111 -1.37 -6.77 6.53
N CYS A 112 -1.51 -7.44 5.39
CA CYS A 112 -1.10 -6.91 4.10
C CYS A 112 -2.30 -6.90 3.16
N PHE A 113 -2.62 -5.73 2.63
CA PHE A 113 -3.71 -5.54 1.68
C PHE A 113 -3.14 -5.53 0.27
N ILE A 114 -3.74 -6.34 -0.59
CA ILE A 114 -3.36 -6.42 -2.00
C ILE A 114 -4.42 -5.69 -2.79
N ALA A 115 -4.02 -4.64 -3.49
CA ALA A 115 -4.92 -3.84 -4.33
C ALA A 115 -6.11 -3.22 -3.59
N ALA A 116 -6.06 -3.14 -2.26
CA ALA A 116 -7.18 -2.66 -1.46
C ALA A 116 -7.64 -1.26 -1.88
N VAL A 117 -6.67 -0.38 -2.09
CA VAL A 117 -6.95 1.02 -2.43
C VAL A 117 -7.36 1.22 -3.89
N ILE A 118 -7.34 0.14 -4.68
CA ILE A 118 -7.70 0.18 -6.09
C ILE A 118 -9.03 -0.51 -6.32
N GLN A 119 -9.50 -1.27 -5.35
CA GLN A 119 -10.84 -1.85 -5.37
C GLN A 119 -11.84 -0.80 -4.92
N LEU A 120 -12.18 0.07 -5.84
CA LEU A 120 -12.99 1.23 -5.61
C LEU A 120 -14.47 0.93 -5.85
N ASP A 121 -15.29 1.88 -5.51
CA ASP A 121 -16.66 1.84 -5.98
C ASP A 121 -16.68 2.06 -7.50
N ARG A 122 -17.84 1.85 -8.12
CA ARG A 122 -17.96 1.88 -9.58
C ARG A 122 -17.64 3.21 -10.22
N GLU A 123 -17.73 4.31 -9.49
CA GLU A 123 -17.42 5.62 -10.04
C GLU A 123 -15.95 5.74 -10.36
N TYR A 124 -15.11 5.19 -9.51
CA TYR A 124 -13.66 5.22 -9.73
C TYR A 124 -13.22 4.18 -10.75
N ASP A 125 -13.88 3.02 -10.77
CA ASP A 125 -13.55 1.95 -11.71
C ASP A 125 -13.54 2.45 -13.15
N LYS A 126 -14.49 3.29 -13.51
CA LYS A 126 -14.57 3.84 -14.87
C LYS A 126 -13.40 4.74 -15.22
N LYS A 127 -12.91 5.51 -14.26
CA LYS A 127 -11.80 6.45 -14.47
C LYS A 127 -10.44 5.77 -14.48
N LEU A 128 -10.31 4.67 -13.78
CA LEU A 128 -9.03 4.01 -13.55
C LEU A 128 -9.03 2.57 -14.05
N ASN A 129 -9.83 2.33 -15.06
CA ASN A 129 -10.07 0.99 -15.59
C ASN A 129 -8.76 0.24 -15.92
N PHE A 130 -7.80 0.93 -16.54
CA PHE A 130 -6.53 0.30 -16.89
C PHE A 130 -5.73 -0.11 -15.65
N VAL A 131 -5.75 0.71 -14.60
CA VAL A 131 -5.06 0.41 -13.34
C VAL A 131 -5.77 -0.71 -12.62
N TYR A 132 -7.09 -0.63 -12.57
CA TYR A 132 -7.93 -1.62 -11.92
C TYR A 132 -7.72 -3.01 -12.51
N HIS A 133 -7.65 -3.11 -13.83
CA HIS A 133 -7.40 -4.38 -14.50
C HIS A 133 -6.05 -4.99 -14.14
N ASP A 134 -5.02 -4.18 -14.06
CA ASP A 134 -3.69 -4.67 -13.71
C ASP A 134 -3.67 -5.33 -12.33
N PHE A 135 -4.48 -4.80 -11.41
CA PHE A 135 -4.54 -5.34 -10.05
C PHE A 135 -5.59 -6.44 -9.87
N GLN A 136 -6.58 -6.51 -10.77
CA GLN A 136 -7.64 -7.51 -10.68
C GLN A 136 -7.32 -8.82 -11.39
N SER A 137 -6.54 -8.74 -12.47
CA SER A 137 -6.28 -9.90 -13.34
C SER A 137 -5.66 -11.09 -12.61
N PRO A 138 -4.61 -10.92 -11.81
CA PRO A 138 -4.08 -12.04 -11.05
C PRO A 138 -4.98 -12.36 -9.85
N GLN A 139 -5.18 -13.64 -9.61
CA GLN A 139 -5.93 -14.08 -8.45
C GLN A 139 -5.08 -13.95 -7.20
N ILE A 140 -5.69 -13.49 -6.12
CA ILE A 140 -5.02 -13.38 -4.83
C ILE A 140 -4.94 -14.77 -4.21
N PRO A 141 -3.77 -15.24 -3.78
CA PRO A 141 -3.66 -16.54 -3.12
C PRO A 141 -4.45 -16.56 -1.82
N LYS A 142 -5.11 -17.65 -1.59
CA LYS A 142 -5.89 -17.85 -0.37
C LYS A 142 -5.16 -18.68 0.64
#